data_113ad001a686dc21d22959fd47719cb2
#
_entry.id   113ad001a686dc21d22959fd47719cb2
#
_cell.length_a   1.000
_cell.length_b   1.000
_cell.length_c   1.000
_cell.angle_alpha   90.00
_cell.angle_beta   90.00
_cell.angle_gamma   90.00
#
_symmetry.space_group_name_H-M   'P 1'
#
loop_
_entity.id
_entity.type
_entity.pdbx_description
1 polymer ?
#
loop_
_entity_poly.entity_id
_entity_poly.type
_entity_poly.pdbx_seq_one_letter_code
_entity_poly.pdbx_strand_id
1 'polypeptide(L)'
;MAGKTVPRECGAVVKLLLTGAFGNIGSHVLAELLRRKHEVRCLAARTPADERRAARFVSVTDVRWVDIRDADAVADAVAGVEVVLHFAAVIPPASDDDPEYARQVNVEGTANVIAACRAQSKSPRLIFASTFDVHGRTLDKPPPRHVEDPLRATDAYSRHKIEGEALVRRSGLTWFIPRFADVPIIGVRRAEPIMFEIGLDNRIEVLHPADAALAMANALETELVWGTTMFIGGGTACQVTYRQYVAGVLRALGLRMLPESAFSDKTYATDWLDTEASQRMLWYQRCDFDTITADIAATLGWKRHLMPLSRPFAERAMLRLSPYYAEAAGGS
;
A
#
# COMPACT_ATOMS: atom_id res chain seq x y z
N MET A 1 -24.58 22.70 15.04
CA MET A 1 -25.68 21.96 14.38
C MET A 1 -25.09 20.70 13.80
N ALA A 2 -25.40 19.55 14.39
CA ALA A 2 -24.89 18.25 13.95
C ALA A 2 -25.56 17.87 12.61
N GLY A 3 -24.79 17.88 11.54
CA GLY A 3 -25.25 17.41 10.22
C GLY A 3 -25.56 15.92 10.29
N LYS A 4 -26.80 15.55 10.11
CA LYS A 4 -27.25 14.18 9.93
C LYS A 4 -26.50 13.61 8.73
N THR A 5 -25.65 12.64 8.93
CA THR A 5 -25.12 11.78 7.87
C THR A 5 -26.29 11.00 7.26
N VAL A 6 -26.71 11.41 6.07
CA VAL A 6 -27.62 10.61 5.26
C VAL A 6 -26.89 9.33 4.88
N PRO A 7 -27.45 8.13 5.14
CA PRO A 7 -26.90 6.89 4.59
C PRO A 7 -26.92 7.04 3.06
N ARG A 8 -25.75 6.97 2.41
CA ARG A 8 -25.70 6.92 0.95
C ARG A 8 -26.45 5.66 0.51
N GLU A 9 -27.45 5.83 -0.35
CA GLU A 9 -28.10 4.72 -1.04
C GLU A 9 -27.00 3.85 -1.68
N CYS A 10 -27.16 2.53 -1.65
CA CYS A 10 -26.23 1.57 -2.23
C CYS A 10 -26.00 1.97 -3.71
N GLY A 11 -24.82 2.43 -4.06
CA GLY A 11 -24.46 2.82 -5.41
C GLY A 11 -24.72 1.69 -6.42
N ALA A 12 -24.83 2.01 -7.70
CA ALA A 12 -25.00 0.99 -8.74
C ALA A 12 -23.91 -0.09 -8.64
N VAL A 13 -24.29 -1.34 -8.84
CA VAL A 13 -23.33 -2.46 -8.92
C VAL A 13 -22.40 -2.21 -10.11
N VAL A 14 -21.10 -2.16 -9.85
CA VAL A 14 -20.06 -1.93 -10.87
C VAL A 14 -19.30 -3.22 -11.08
N LYS A 15 -18.99 -3.53 -12.34
CA LYS A 15 -18.13 -4.66 -12.70
C LYS A 15 -16.67 -4.22 -12.78
N LEU A 16 -15.84 -4.83 -11.97
CA LEU A 16 -14.48 -4.36 -11.70
C LEU A 16 -13.44 -5.44 -12.01
N LEU A 17 -12.28 -5.02 -12.48
CA LEU A 17 -11.04 -5.81 -12.43
C LEU A 17 -10.13 -5.27 -11.34
N LEU A 18 -9.71 -6.13 -10.43
CA LEU A 18 -8.71 -5.81 -9.41
C LEU A 18 -7.44 -6.63 -9.66
N THR A 19 -6.36 -6.01 -10.10
CA THR A 19 -5.06 -6.67 -10.20
C THR A 19 -4.34 -6.55 -8.86
N GLY A 20 -3.50 -7.53 -8.52
CA GLY A 20 -2.86 -7.57 -7.19
C GLY A 20 -3.86 -7.78 -6.04
N ALA A 21 -4.98 -8.44 -6.32
CA ALA A 21 -6.14 -8.59 -5.44
C ALA A 21 -5.81 -9.24 -4.08
N PHE A 22 -4.75 -10.03 -4.00
CA PHE A 22 -4.36 -10.75 -2.78
C PHE A 22 -3.14 -10.15 -2.07
N GLY A 23 -2.67 -8.98 -2.53
CA GLY A 23 -1.66 -8.16 -1.84
C GLY A 23 -2.17 -7.53 -0.54
N ASN A 24 -1.31 -6.80 0.18
CA ASN A 24 -1.67 -6.15 1.44
C ASN A 24 -2.87 -5.21 1.27
N ILE A 25 -2.80 -4.23 0.38
CA ILE A 25 -3.91 -3.30 0.13
C ILE A 25 -5.03 -4.00 -0.65
N GLY A 26 -4.68 -4.75 -1.72
CA GLY A 26 -5.64 -5.38 -2.63
C GLY A 26 -6.66 -6.28 -1.93
N SER A 27 -6.24 -7.05 -0.93
CA SER A 27 -7.15 -7.95 -0.20
C SER A 27 -8.18 -7.21 0.67
N HIS A 28 -7.82 -6.05 1.20
CA HIS A 28 -8.76 -5.18 1.93
C HIS A 28 -9.71 -4.44 0.97
N VAL A 29 -9.18 -3.97 -0.17
CA VAL A 29 -9.99 -3.39 -1.25
C VAL A 29 -11.00 -4.40 -1.77
N LEU A 30 -10.57 -5.64 -2.05
CA LEU A 30 -11.45 -6.72 -2.46
C LEU A 30 -12.58 -6.95 -1.45
N ALA A 31 -12.26 -7.06 -0.17
CA ALA A 31 -13.24 -7.27 0.88
C ALA A 31 -14.27 -6.12 0.96
N GLU A 32 -13.83 -4.87 0.85
CA GLU A 32 -14.72 -3.69 0.88
C GLU A 32 -15.61 -3.61 -0.37
N LEU A 33 -15.07 -3.90 -1.56
CA LEU A 33 -15.84 -3.94 -2.81
C LEU A 33 -16.94 -5.02 -2.77
N LEU A 34 -16.63 -6.20 -2.29
CA LEU A 34 -17.59 -7.29 -2.11
C LEU A 34 -18.65 -6.93 -1.05
N ARG A 35 -18.26 -6.28 0.05
CA ARG A 35 -19.21 -5.78 1.06
C ARG A 35 -20.22 -4.79 0.46
N ARG A 36 -19.78 -3.98 -0.53
CA ARG A 36 -20.65 -3.07 -1.31
C ARG A 36 -21.38 -3.76 -2.46
N LYS A 37 -21.24 -5.08 -2.59
CA LYS A 37 -21.92 -5.91 -3.61
C LYS A 37 -21.50 -5.61 -5.05
N HIS A 38 -20.30 -5.10 -5.27
CA HIS A 38 -19.72 -5.00 -6.61
C HIS A 38 -19.34 -6.38 -7.16
N GLU A 39 -19.37 -6.52 -8.48
CA GLU A 39 -18.85 -7.71 -9.18
C GLU A 39 -17.35 -7.54 -9.40
N VAL A 40 -16.53 -8.33 -8.72
CA VAL A 40 -15.06 -8.19 -8.79
C VAL A 40 -14.44 -9.41 -9.47
N ARG A 41 -13.76 -9.15 -10.58
CA ARG A 41 -12.79 -10.08 -11.17
C ARG A 41 -11.42 -9.79 -10.57
N CYS A 42 -10.74 -10.82 -10.07
CA CYS A 42 -9.41 -10.71 -9.50
C CYS A 42 -8.38 -11.22 -10.50
N LEU A 43 -7.33 -10.43 -10.75
CA LEU A 43 -6.16 -10.89 -11.50
C LEU A 43 -4.96 -10.94 -10.57
N ALA A 44 -4.31 -12.08 -10.48
CA ALA A 44 -3.12 -12.28 -9.65
C ALA A 44 -2.16 -13.30 -10.26
N ALA A 45 -0.88 -13.14 -10.00
CA ALA A 45 0.10 -14.19 -10.26
C ALA A 45 -0.17 -15.41 -9.37
N ARG A 46 0.02 -16.61 -9.92
CA ARG A 46 -0.23 -17.83 -9.18
C ARG A 46 0.93 -18.18 -8.26
N THR A 47 0.88 -17.66 -7.02
CA THR A 47 1.84 -17.98 -5.97
C THR A 47 1.16 -18.77 -4.84
N PRO A 48 1.90 -19.66 -4.12
CA PRO A 48 1.33 -20.36 -2.96
C PRO A 48 0.77 -19.43 -1.87
N ALA A 49 1.31 -18.21 -1.76
CA ALA A 49 0.82 -17.19 -0.83
C ALA A 49 -0.53 -16.63 -1.29
N ASP A 50 -0.65 -16.30 -2.58
CA ASP A 50 -1.88 -15.73 -3.13
C ASP A 50 -2.99 -16.77 -3.21
N GLU A 51 -2.68 -18.04 -3.54
CA GLU A 51 -3.65 -19.14 -3.47
C GLU A 51 -4.26 -19.30 -2.07
N ARG A 52 -3.41 -19.26 -1.02
CA ARG A 52 -3.91 -19.33 0.37
C ARG A 52 -4.79 -18.14 0.74
N ARG A 53 -4.46 -16.94 0.28
CA ARG A 53 -5.27 -15.74 0.54
C ARG A 53 -6.55 -15.74 -0.27
N ALA A 54 -6.49 -16.18 -1.53
CA ALA A 54 -7.63 -16.29 -2.42
C ALA A 54 -8.68 -17.28 -1.91
N ALA A 55 -8.28 -18.33 -1.20
CA ALA A 55 -9.19 -19.39 -0.74
C ALA A 55 -10.43 -18.85 0.01
N ARG A 56 -10.33 -17.68 0.65
CA ARG A 56 -11.45 -17.01 1.34
C ARG A 56 -12.44 -16.33 0.39
N PHE A 57 -12.06 -16.13 -0.87
CA PHE A 57 -12.82 -15.32 -1.82
C PHE A 57 -13.27 -16.08 -3.06
N VAL A 58 -12.71 -17.27 -3.35
CA VAL A 58 -12.97 -18.02 -4.60
C VAL A 58 -14.43 -18.38 -4.85
N SER A 59 -15.25 -18.46 -3.80
CA SER A 59 -16.69 -18.71 -3.92
C SER A 59 -17.51 -17.47 -4.28
N VAL A 60 -16.93 -16.29 -4.23
CA VAL A 60 -17.63 -14.99 -4.36
C VAL A 60 -17.00 -14.08 -5.40
N THR A 61 -15.90 -14.50 -6.06
CA THR A 61 -15.20 -13.72 -7.08
C THR A 61 -14.77 -14.58 -8.27
N ASP A 62 -14.63 -13.96 -9.44
CA ASP A 62 -13.98 -14.54 -10.61
C ASP A 62 -12.45 -14.37 -10.47
N VAL A 63 -11.72 -15.43 -10.12
CA VAL A 63 -10.25 -15.37 -9.94
C VAL A 63 -9.56 -15.83 -11.22
N ARG A 64 -8.78 -14.94 -11.82
CA ARG A 64 -7.93 -15.19 -12.98
C ARG A 64 -6.46 -15.25 -12.52
N TRP A 65 -5.88 -16.43 -12.64
CA TRP A 65 -4.46 -16.66 -12.39
C TRP A 65 -3.67 -16.32 -13.66
N VAL A 66 -3.21 -15.07 -13.76
CA VAL A 66 -2.58 -14.53 -14.96
C VAL A 66 -1.29 -13.78 -14.58
N ASP A 67 -0.26 -14.00 -15.37
CA ASP A 67 0.92 -13.13 -15.34
C ASP A 67 0.57 -11.83 -16.08
N ILE A 68 0.72 -10.69 -15.44
CA ILE A 68 0.37 -9.39 -16.02
C ILE A 68 1.23 -9.03 -17.26
N ARG A 69 2.33 -9.75 -17.49
CA ARG A 69 3.18 -9.63 -18.67
C ARG A 69 2.56 -10.28 -19.90
N ASP A 70 1.59 -11.18 -19.72
CA ASP A 70 0.84 -11.80 -20.81
C ASP A 70 -0.28 -10.87 -21.27
N ALA A 71 -0.04 -10.16 -22.39
CA ALA A 71 -0.94 -9.15 -22.91
C ALA A 71 -2.32 -9.72 -23.31
N ASP A 72 -2.37 -10.91 -23.89
CA ASP A 72 -3.62 -11.54 -24.34
C ASP A 72 -4.46 -11.96 -23.14
N ALA A 73 -3.86 -12.58 -22.15
CA ALA A 73 -4.55 -12.97 -20.92
C ALA A 73 -5.03 -11.74 -20.10
N VAL A 74 -4.28 -10.63 -20.14
CA VAL A 74 -4.72 -9.35 -19.55
C VAL A 74 -5.90 -8.76 -20.32
N ALA A 75 -5.90 -8.84 -21.67
CA ALA A 75 -7.00 -8.36 -22.49
C ALA A 75 -8.29 -9.12 -22.18
N ASP A 76 -8.21 -10.45 -22.06
CA ASP A 76 -9.34 -11.30 -21.66
C ASP A 76 -9.85 -10.95 -20.24
N ALA A 77 -8.94 -10.64 -19.33
CA ALA A 77 -9.31 -10.24 -17.97
C ALA A 77 -10.00 -8.88 -17.91
N VAL A 78 -9.66 -7.93 -18.78
CA VAL A 78 -10.25 -6.59 -18.86
C VAL A 78 -11.61 -6.61 -19.56
N ALA A 79 -11.91 -7.64 -20.38
CA ALA A 79 -13.12 -7.68 -21.18
C ALA A 79 -14.41 -7.51 -20.34
N GLY A 80 -15.20 -6.50 -20.71
CA GLY A 80 -16.52 -6.24 -20.13
C GLY A 80 -16.53 -5.68 -18.71
N VAL A 81 -15.40 -5.17 -18.18
CA VAL A 81 -15.37 -4.44 -16.91
C VAL A 81 -15.55 -2.94 -17.14
N GLU A 82 -16.03 -2.24 -16.12
CA GLU A 82 -16.28 -0.79 -16.15
C GLU A 82 -15.13 0.00 -15.51
N VAL A 83 -14.45 -0.60 -14.53
CA VAL A 83 -13.31 0.02 -13.84
C VAL A 83 -12.23 -1.02 -13.62
N VAL A 84 -10.98 -0.63 -13.81
CA VAL A 84 -9.80 -1.41 -13.44
C VAL A 84 -9.11 -0.73 -12.26
N LEU A 85 -8.93 -1.48 -11.17
CA LEU A 85 -8.07 -1.10 -10.04
C LEU A 85 -6.74 -1.86 -10.20
N HIS A 86 -5.70 -1.13 -10.58
CA HIS A 86 -4.40 -1.72 -10.88
C HIS A 86 -3.45 -1.58 -9.69
N PHE A 87 -3.37 -2.66 -8.89
CA PHE A 87 -2.54 -2.76 -7.68
C PHE A 87 -1.37 -3.73 -7.82
N ALA A 88 -1.33 -4.52 -8.90
CA ALA A 88 -0.24 -5.47 -9.12
C ALA A 88 1.09 -4.74 -9.25
N ALA A 89 2.06 -5.11 -8.43
CA ALA A 89 3.43 -4.60 -8.50
C ALA A 89 4.39 -5.52 -7.73
N VAL A 90 5.63 -5.59 -8.19
CA VAL A 90 6.76 -6.09 -7.41
C VAL A 90 7.31 -4.91 -6.61
N ILE A 91 7.35 -5.07 -5.29
CA ILE A 91 7.76 -4.03 -4.33
C ILE A 91 9.10 -4.39 -3.66
N PRO A 92 9.79 -3.45 -2.99
CA PRO A 92 10.98 -3.78 -2.20
C PRO A 92 10.69 -4.84 -1.11
N PRO A 93 11.65 -5.74 -0.78
CA PRO A 93 13.00 -5.81 -1.37
C PRO A 93 13.06 -6.50 -2.75
N ALA A 94 12.03 -7.24 -3.16
CA ALA A 94 12.06 -8.06 -4.38
C ALA A 94 12.29 -7.24 -5.66
N SER A 95 11.87 -5.98 -5.69
CA SER A 95 12.14 -5.08 -6.83
C SER A 95 13.62 -4.66 -6.92
N ASP A 96 14.34 -4.71 -5.81
CA ASP A 96 15.76 -4.37 -5.77
C ASP A 96 16.62 -5.62 -6.02
N ASP A 97 16.12 -6.81 -5.63
CA ASP A 97 16.77 -8.10 -5.88
C ASP A 97 16.76 -8.46 -7.37
N ASP A 98 15.67 -8.18 -8.10
CA ASP A 98 15.54 -8.38 -9.55
C ASP A 98 14.84 -7.17 -10.22
N PRO A 99 15.58 -6.09 -10.49
CA PRO A 99 15.02 -4.87 -11.06
C PRO A 99 14.45 -5.05 -12.47
N GLU A 100 14.99 -5.98 -13.27
CA GLU A 100 14.53 -6.23 -14.62
C GLU A 100 13.17 -6.95 -14.61
N TYR A 101 13.04 -8.00 -13.83
CA TYR A 101 11.75 -8.66 -13.62
C TYR A 101 10.71 -7.68 -13.04
N ALA A 102 11.13 -6.90 -12.05
CA ALA A 102 10.25 -5.89 -11.46
C ALA A 102 9.79 -4.86 -12.50
N ARG A 103 10.67 -4.44 -13.42
CA ARG A 103 10.31 -3.53 -14.50
C ARG A 103 9.29 -4.14 -15.46
N GLN A 104 9.49 -5.39 -15.87
CA GLN A 104 8.54 -6.12 -16.73
C GLN A 104 7.14 -6.17 -16.09
N VAL A 105 7.05 -6.46 -14.80
CA VAL A 105 5.76 -6.49 -14.08
C VAL A 105 5.20 -5.08 -13.89
N ASN A 106 6.00 -4.15 -13.37
CA ASN A 106 5.52 -2.84 -12.91
C ASN A 106 5.27 -1.86 -14.06
N VAL A 107 6.06 -1.91 -15.13
CA VAL A 107 5.98 -0.96 -16.25
C VAL A 107 5.30 -1.61 -17.46
N GLU A 108 5.82 -2.75 -17.92
CA GLU A 108 5.27 -3.41 -19.12
C GLU A 108 3.90 -4.01 -18.83
N GLY A 109 3.72 -4.61 -17.63
CA GLY A 109 2.41 -5.07 -17.16
C GLY A 109 1.39 -3.93 -17.05
N THR A 110 1.80 -2.72 -16.59
CA THR A 110 0.95 -1.53 -16.62
C THR A 110 0.60 -1.12 -18.05
N ALA A 111 1.55 -1.18 -18.98
CA ALA A 111 1.29 -0.90 -20.39
C ALA A 111 0.29 -1.89 -21.02
N ASN A 112 0.38 -3.20 -20.66
CA ASN A 112 -0.58 -4.21 -21.09
C ASN A 112 -2.01 -3.91 -20.57
N VAL A 113 -2.14 -3.53 -19.30
CA VAL A 113 -3.44 -3.12 -18.72
C VAL A 113 -4.02 -1.92 -19.47
N ILE A 114 -3.21 -0.89 -19.74
CA ILE A 114 -3.64 0.29 -20.48
C ILE A 114 -4.07 -0.08 -21.91
N ALA A 115 -3.28 -0.90 -22.62
CA ALA A 115 -3.59 -1.35 -23.96
C ALA A 115 -4.91 -2.15 -24.00
N ALA A 116 -5.10 -3.07 -23.05
CA ALA A 116 -6.32 -3.84 -22.90
C ALA A 116 -7.56 -2.95 -22.64
N CYS A 117 -7.42 -1.93 -21.78
CA CYS A 117 -8.49 -0.96 -21.52
C CYS A 117 -8.86 -0.16 -22.77
N ARG A 118 -7.87 0.29 -23.53
CA ARG A 118 -8.09 1.07 -24.76
C ARG A 118 -8.73 0.25 -25.89
N ALA A 119 -8.48 -1.06 -25.91
CA ALA A 119 -9.05 -1.96 -26.91
C ALA A 119 -10.54 -2.26 -26.71
N GLN A 120 -11.11 -1.93 -25.55
CA GLN A 120 -12.54 -2.13 -25.29
C GLN A 120 -13.40 -1.11 -26.06
N SER A 121 -14.57 -1.52 -26.54
CA SER A 121 -15.53 -0.65 -27.21
C SER A 121 -15.96 0.54 -26.32
N LYS A 122 -16.05 0.31 -25.03
CA LYS A 122 -16.18 1.32 -23.99
C LYS A 122 -15.01 1.14 -23.02
N SER A 123 -14.05 2.04 -23.10
CA SER A 123 -12.85 1.98 -22.26
C SER A 123 -13.25 2.08 -20.77
N PRO A 124 -12.80 1.14 -19.93
CA PRO A 124 -12.99 1.24 -18.48
C PRO A 124 -12.20 2.41 -17.90
N ARG A 125 -12.65 2.93 -16.76
CA ARG A 125 -11.88 3.87 -15.94
C ARG A 125 -10.73 3.13 -15.28
N LEU A 126 -9.62 3.81 -15.01
CA LEU A 126 -8.41 3.21 -14.45
C LEU A 126 -7.98 3.88 -13.14
N ILE A 127 -7.93 3.13 -12.05
CA ILE A 127 -7.25 3.53 -10.81
C ILE A 127 -5.88 2.86 -10.78
N PHE A 128 -4.81 3.66 -10.77
CA PHE A 128 -3.42 3.17 -10.73
C PHE A 128 -2.81 3.43 -9.36
N ALA A 129 -2.59 2.39 -8.58
CA ALA A 129 -1.97 2.49 -7.27
C ALA A 129 -0.51 2.93 -7.38
N SER A 130 -0.23 4.16 -6.96
CA SER A 130 1.11 4.73 -6.82
C SER A 130 1.50 4.83 -5.34
N THR A 131 2.61 5.47 -5.05
CA THR A 131 3.19 5.57 -3.71
C THR A 131 3.75 6.96 -3.48
N PHE A 132 3.86 7.37 -2.21
CA PHE A 132 4.60 8.55 -1.82
C PHE A 132 6.09 8.46 -2.19
N ASP A 133 6.69 7.27 -2.23
CA ASP A 133 8.13 7.05 -2.51
C ASP A 133 8.61 7.72 -3.81
N VAL A 134 7.69 8.06 -4.73
CA VAL A 134 7.99 8.79 -5.97
C VAL A 134 8.60 10.18 -5.71
N HIS A 135 8.43 10.75 -4.50
CA HIS A 135 9.02 12.03 -4.11
C HIS A 135 10.44 11.89 -3.53
N GLY A 136 10.84 10.66 -3.19
CA GLY A 136 12.14 10.35 -2.62
C GLY A 136 12.33 10.88 -1.21
N ARG A 137 13.59 11.18 -0.86
CA ARG A 137 13.95 11.65 0.49
C ARG A 137 13.66 13.12 0.63
N THR A 138 12.78 13.48 1.57
CA THR A 138 12.26 14.84 1.73
C THR A 138 12.40 15.39 3.16
N LEU A 139 13.10 14.67 4.05
CA LEU A 139 13.24 15.06 5.46
C LEU A 139 13.85 16.47 5.65
N ASP A 140 14.64 16.94 4.67
CA ASP A 140 15.24 18.27 4.64
C ASP A 140 14.24 19.40 4.32
N LYS A 141 13.02 19.04 3.92
CA LYS A 141 11.95 19.98 3.59
C LYS A 141 10.97 20.13 4.76
N PRO A 142 10.35 21.32 4.96
CA PRO A 142 9.29 21.46 5.94
C PRO A 142 8.06 20.63 5.54
N PRO A 143 7.44 19.86 6.46
CA PRO A 143 6.20 19.13 6.16
C PRO A 143 4.98 20.08 6.16
N PRO A 144 3.82 19.66 5.61
CA PRO A 144 3.59 18.41 4.88
C PRO A 144 4.11 18.46 3.44
N ARG A 145 4.21 17.28 2.80
CA ARG A 145 4.46 17.17 1.37
C ARG A 145 3.17 17.38 0.60
N HIS A 146 3.32 18.00 -0.56
CA HIS A 146 2.22 18.22 -1.50
C HIS A 146 2.37 17.33 -2.73
N VAL A 147 1.25 16.98 -3.36
CA VAL A 147 1.24 16.04 -4.49
C VAL A 147 1.98 16.60 -5.72
N GLU A 148 2.11 17.92 -5.81
CA GLU A 148 2.83 18.66 -6.84
C GLU A 148 4.33 18.76 -6.58
N ASP A 149 4.81 18.35 -5.41
CA ASP A 149 6.25 18.37 -5.10
C ASP A 149 7.04 17.55 -6.14
N PRO A 150 8.29 17.93 -6.43
CA PRO A 150 9.09 17.26 -7.45
C PRO A 150 9.23 15.75 -7.22
N LEU A 151 9.16 14.97 -8.31
CA LEU A 151 9.39 13.52 -8.28
C LEU A 151 10.89 13.22 -8.34
N ARG A 152 11.36 12.33 -7.46
CA ARG A 152 12.76 11.91 -7.34
C ARG A 152 12.85 10.43 -6.98
N ALA A 153 13.00 9.57 -7.98
CA ALA A 153 13.20 8.15 -7.72
C ALA A 153 14.49 7.89 -6.92
N THR A 154 14.41 7.09 -5.87
CA THR A 154 15.55 6.69 -5.03
C THR A 154 15.94 5.21 -5.22
N ASP A 155 15.06 4.43 -5.84
CA ASP A 155 15.21 2.99 -6.07
C ASP A 155 14.52 2.56 -7.37
N ALA A 156 14.58 1.29 -7.71
CA ALA A 156 13.92 0.73 -8.89
C ALA A 156 12.39 0.86 -8.82
N TYR A 157 11.81 0.59 -7.65
CA TYR A 157 10.37 0.63 -7.45
C TYR A 157 9.78 2.02 -7.67
N SER A 158 10.31 3.05 -7.02
CA SER A 158 9.85 4.44 -7.19
C SER A 158 10.01 4.92 -8.63
N ARG A 159 11.08 4.51 -9.33
CA ARG A 159 11.27 4.79 -10.77
C ARG A 159 10.16 4.15 -11.60
N HIS A 160 9.85 2.87 -11.36
CA HIS A 160 8.78 2.16 -12.08
C HIS A 160 7.41 2.80 -11.82
N LYS A 161 7.14 3.27 -10.59
CA LYS A 161 5.90 3.99 -10.29
C LYS A 161 5.80 5.33 -11.02
N ILE A 162 6.90 6.09 -11.12
CA ILE A 162 6.94 7.34 -11.92
C ILE A 162 6.68 7.05 -13.40
N GLU A 163 7.32 6.01 -13.96
CA GLU A 163 7.08 5.59 -15.35
C GLU A 163 5.62 5.16 -15.55
N GLY A 164 5.06 4.38 -14.63
CA GLY A 164 3.66 3.95 -14.65
C GLY A 164 2.67 5.12 -14.59
N GLU A 165 2.88 6.09 -13.69
CA GLU A 165 2.08 7.31 -13.65
C GLU A 165 2.12 8.07 -14.97
N ALA A 166 3.30 8.16 -15.59
CA ALA A 166 3.46 8.82 -16.88
C ALA A 166 2.73 8.08 -18.02
N LEU A 167 2.72 6.73 -18.02
CA LEU A 167 1.94 5.91 -18.95
C LEU A 167 0.45 6.16 -18.76
N VAL A 168 -0.04 6.14 -17.51
CA VAL A 168 -1.45 6.35 -17.18
C VAL A 168 -1.92 7.74 -17.62
N ARG A 169 -1.16 8.80 -17.33
CA ARG A 169 -1.53 10.17 -17.71
C ARG A 169 -1.60 10.36 -19.24
N ARG A 170 -0.77 9.64 -20.00
CA ARG A 170 -0.76 9.67 -21.48
C ARG A 170 -1.71 8.66 -22.12
N SER A 171 -2.40 7.83 -21.33
CA SER A 171 -3.19 6.71 -21.85
C SER A 171 -4.44 7.12 -22.64
N GLY A 172 -4.96 8.32 -22.43
CA GLY A 172 -6.25 8.77 -22.96
C GLY A 172 -7.46 8.17 -22.22
N LEU A 173 -7.24 7.36 -21.17
CA LEU A 173 -8.29 6.83 -20.31
C LEU A 173 -8.75 7.88 -19.28
N THR A 174 -9.92 7.67 -18.71
CA THR A 174 -10.30 8.35 -17.46
C THR A 174 -9.61 7.65 -16.31
N TRP A 175 -8.73 8.36 -15.60
CA TRP A 175 -7.85 7.75 -14.60
C TRP A 175 -7.90 8.47 -13.26
N PHE A 176 -7.49 7.75 -12.20
CA PHE A 176 -7.16 8.28 -10.88
C PHE A 176 -5.85 7.65 -10.38
N ILE A 177 -4.95 8.46 -9.83
CA ILE A 177 -3.66 8.02 -9.29
C ILE A 177 -3.60 8.31 -7.78
N PRO A 178 -4.01 7.37 -6.92
CA PRO A 178 -3.73 7.44 -5.48
C PRO A 178 -2.25 7.15 -5.22
N ARG A 179 -1.53 8.09 -4.61
CA ARG A 179 -0.20 7.88 -4.01
C ARG A 179 -0.39 7.54 -2.55
N PHE A 180 -0.21 6.27 -2.22
CA PHE A 180 -0.39 5.81 -0.84
C PHE A 180 0.78 6.20 0.05
N ALA A 181 0.49 6.55 1.31
CA ALA A 181 1.42 6.56 2.41
C ALA A 181 1.83 5.13 2.78
N ASP A 182 2.63 4.96 3.84
CA ASP A 182 3.01 3.64 4.33
C ASP A 182 1.79 2.86 4.84
N VAL A 183 1.53 1.70 4.23
CA VAL A 183 0.42 0.82 4.62
C VAL A 183 0.97 -0.43 5.30
N PRO A 184 0.99 -0.48 6.65
CA PRO A 184 1.54 -1.60 7.37
C PRO A 184 0.70 -2.86 7.19
N ILE A 185 1.35 -4.03 7.25
CA ILE A 185 0.66 -5.30 7.34
C ILE A 185 0.09 -5.43 8.76
N ILE A 186 -1.24 -5.59 8.88
CA ILE A 186 -1.89 -5.86 10.16
C ILE A 186 -1.67 -7.34 10.49
N GLY A 187 -0.62 -7.60 11.26
CA GLY A 187 -0.25 -8.95 11.64
C GLY A 187 1.19 -9.09 12.13
N VAL A 188 1.50 -10.31 12.56
CA VAL A 188 2.87 -10.67 12.91
C VAL A 188 3.65 -10.97 11.64
N ARG A 189 4.72 -10.24 11.40
CA ARG A 189 5.66 -10.52 10.31
C ARG A 189 7.08 -10.71 10.84
N ARG A 190 7.93 -11.31 10.05
CA ARG A 190 9.37 -11.35 10.36
C ARG A 190 9.94 -9.93 10.28
N ALA A 191 10.85 -9.63 11.19
CA ALA A 191 11.69 -8.45 11.04
C ALA A 191 12.59 -8.62 9.79
N GLU A 192 12.84 -7.53 9.11
CA GLU A 192 13.69 -7.48 7.93
C GLU A 192 14.80 -6.45 8.12
N PRO A 193 15.99 -6.61 7.51
CA PRO A 193 17.09 -5.68 7.64
C PRO A 193 16.73 -4.24 7.34
N ILE A 194 15.82 -4.01 6.38
CA ILE A 194 15.37 -2.67 5.96
C ILE A 194 14.85 -1.82 7.12
N MET A 195 14.28 -2.42 8.17
CA MET A 195 13.80 -1.67 9.34
C MET A 195 14.91 -0.90 10.05
N PHE A 196 16.15 -1.34 9.92
CA PHE A 196 17.31 -0.69 10.54
C PHE A 196 17.98 0.36 9.64
N GLU A 197 17.66 0.36 8.34
CA GLU A 197 18.17 1.33 7.36
C GLU A 197 17.50 2.69 7.44
N ILE A 198 16.38 2.78 8.13
CA ILE A 198 15.58 3.99 8.27
C ILE A 198 15.96 4.70 9.57
N GLY A 199 16.46 5.92 9.48
CA GLY A 199 16.79 6.72 10.64
C GLY A 199 15.56 7.02 11.50
N LEU A 200 15.72 6.96 12.83
CA LEU A 200 14.61 7.07 13.78
C LEU A 200 13.89 8.42 13.76
N ASP A 201 14.54 9.47 13.27
CA ASP A 201 13.97 10.81 13.20
C ASP A 201 13.24 11.09 11.88
N ASN A 202 13.18 10.12 10.95
CA ASN A 202 12.38 10.25 9.75
C ASN A 202 10.90 10.42 10.11
N ARG A 203 10.23 11.34 9.41
CA ARG A 203 8.78 11.48 9.47
C ARG A 203 8.15 10.37 8.65
N ILE A 204 7.14 9.71 9.17
CA ILE A 204 6.37 8.68 8.48
C ILE A 204 4.89 8.93 8.70
N GLU A 205 4.10 8.87 7.64
CA GLU A 205 2.66 8.82 7.74
C GLU A 205 2.19 7.41 7.41
N VAL A 206 1.43 6.83 8.34
CA VAL A 206 0.89 5.48 8.16
C VAL A 206 -0.59 5.54 7.80
N LEU A 207 -1.02 4.56 7.00
CA LEU A 207 -2.41 4.43 6.59
C LEU A 207 -2.91 3.02 6.91
N HIS A 208 -4.01 2.91 7.65
CA HIS A 208 -4.63 1.62 7.91
C HIS A 208 -5.12 0.99 6.58
N PRO A 209 -4.86 -0.31 6.31
CA PRO A 209 -5.29 -0.93 5.04
C PRO A 209 -6.80 -0.91 4.84
N ALA A 210 -7.61 -0.89 5.90
CA ALA A 210 -9.06 -0.71 5.79
C ALA A 210 -9.43 0.71 5.32
N ASP A 211 -8.70 1.74 5.73
CA ASP A 211 -8.90 3.11 5.27
C ASP A 211 -8.47 3.27 3.81
N ALA A 212 -7.36 2.60 3.41
CA ALA A 212 -6.98 2.52 2.00
C ALA A 212 -8.08 1.88 1.15
N ALA A 213 -8.68 0.80 1.63
CA ALA A 213 -9.79 0.13 0.96
C ALA A 213 -11.03 1.01 0.87
N LEU A 214 -11.37 1.70 1.96
CA LEU A 214 -12.49 2.64 2.01
C LEU A 214 -12.30 3.80 1.02
N ALA A 215 -11.09 4.36 0.94
CA ALA A 215 -10.75 5.39 -0.03
C ALA A 215 -10.99 4.94 -1.48
N MET A 216 -10.54 3.72 -1.82
CA MET A 216 -10.74 3.18 -3.17
C MET A 216 -12.19 2.89 -3.51
N ALA A 217 -12.94 2.35 -2.57
CA ALA A 217 -14.36 2.11 -2.77
C ALA A 217 -15.16 3.43 -2.88
N ASN A 218 -14.81 4.46 -2.10
CA ASN A 218 -15.42 5.79 -2.22
C ASN A 218 -15.02 6.53 -3.51
N ALA A 219 -13.82 6.26 -4.03
CA ALA A 219 -13.37 6.82 -5.31
C ALA A 219 -14.24 6.39 -6.50
N LEU A 220 -14.82 5.18 -6.45
CA LEU A 220 -15.75 4.70 -7.49
C LEU A 220 -17.04 5.54 -7.57
N GLU A 221 -17.45 6.12 -6.45
CA GLU A 221 -18.68 6.90 -6.30
C GLU A 221 -18.43 8.42 -6.42
N THR A 222 -17.16 8.84 -6.61
CA THR A 222 -16.75 10.26 -6.57
C THR A 222 -16.23 10.71 -7.92
N GLU A 223 -17.02 11.48 -8.68
CA GLU A 223 -16.60 11.95 -10.00
C GLU A 223 -15.40 12.92 -9.96
N LEU A 224 -15.24 13.66 -8.87
CA LEU A 224 -14.17 14.67 -8.74
C LEU A 224 -12.75 14.11 -8.64
N VAL A 225 -12.58 12.82 -8.41
CA VAL A 225 -11.23 12.21 -8.33
C VAL A 225 -10.65 11.88 -9.70
N TRP A 226 -11.51 11.75 -10.72
CA TRP A 226 -11.06 11.35 -12.06
C TRP A 226 -10.25 12.46 -12.74
N GLY A 227 -9.13 12.08 -13.31
CA GLY A 227 -8.13 13.00 -13.87
C GLY A 227 -7.18 13.59 -12.82
N THR A 228 -7.22 13.13 -11.56
CA THR A 228 -6.39 13.69 -10.48
C THR A 228 -5.37 12.70 -9.93
N THR A 229 -4.33 13.24 -9.33
CA THR A 229 -3.39 12.51 -8.45
C THR A 229 -3.58 13.03 -7.04
N MET A 230 -3.69 12.14 -6.05
CA MET A 230 -3.88 12.53 -4.65
C MET A 230 -3.03 11.67 -3.72
N PHE A 231 -2.58 12.24 -2.60
CA PHE A 231 -2.10 11.44 -1.48
C PHE A 231 -3.26 10.75 -0.78
N ILE A 232 -3.06 9.48 -0.44
CA ILE A 232 -3.96 8.69 0.41
C ILE A 232 -3.17 8.26 1.63
N GLY A 233 -3.31 8.98 2.71
CA GLY A 233 -2.59 8.79 3.97
C GLY A 233 -3.55 8.84 5.16
N GLY A 234 -3.05 8.50 6.36
CA GLY A 234 -3.88 8.42 7.56
C GLY A 234 -4.19 9.78 8.21
N GLY A 235 -3.64 10.87 7.66
CA GLY A 235 -3.79 12.21 8.20
C GLY A 235 -2.99 12.45 9.49
N THR A 236 -3.23 13.58 10.14
CA THR A 236 -2.45 14.03 11.31
C THR A 236 -2.43 13.05 12.47
N ALA A 237 -3.47 12.24 12.65
CA ALA A 237 -3.54 11.20 13.68
C ALA A 237 -2.62 9.99 13.40
N CYS A 238 -2.08 9.90 12.19
CA CYS A 238 -1.16 8.87 11.73
C CYS A 238 0.22 9.42 11.32
N GLN A 239 0.48 10.71 11.56
CA GLN A 239 1.77 11.37 11.32
C GLN A 239 2.65 11.21 12.55
N VAL A 240 3.65 10.34 12.46
CA VAL A 240 4.55 10.01 13.56
C VAL A 240 6.00 10.08 13.09
N THR A 241 6.97 10.00 14.03
CA THR A 241 8.36 9.71 13.67
C THR A 241 8.55 8.20 13.50
N TYR A 242 9.58 7.79 12.77
CA TYR A 242 9.90 6.37 12.62
C TYR A 242 10.19 5.71 13.98
N ARG A 243 10.78 6.47 14.91
CA ARG A 243 10.95 6.08 16.33
C ARG A 243 9.62 5.69 16.97
N GLN A 244 8.62 6.56 16.85
CA GLN A 244 7.29 6.31 17.41
C GLN A 244 6.61 5.11 16.73
N TYR A 245 6.75 5.01 15.41
CA TYR A 245 6.23 3.89 14.63
C TYR A 245 6.81 2.56 15.10
N VAL A 246 8.15 2.43 15.13
CA VAL A 246 8.83 1.20 15.56
C VAL A 246 8.48 0.86 17.01
N ALA A 247 8.53 1.86 17.91
CA ALA A 247 8.19 1.65 19.33
C ALA A 247 6.73 1.20 19.51
N GLY A 248 5.80 1.76 18.75
CA GLY A 248 4.38 1.39 18.77
C GLY A 248 4.17 -0.04 18.29
N VAL A 249 4.73 -0.41 17.14
CA VAL A 249 4.63 -1.76 16.57
C VAL A 249 5.28 -2.80 17.47
N LEU A 250 6.49 -2.55 17.98
CA LEU A 250 7.17 -3.47 18.90
C LEU A 250 6.36 -3.67 20.18
N ARG A 251 5.81 -2.59 20.75
CA ARG A 251 4.94 -2.66 21.93
C ARG A 251 3.68 -3.49 21.66
N ALA A 252 3.05 -3.29 20.50
CA ALA A 252 1.88 -4.07 20.06
C ALA A 252 2.20 -5.58 20.00
N LEU A 253 3.42 -5.92 19.61
CA LEU A 253 3.93 -7.30 19.56
C LEU A 253 4.47 -7.80 20.92
N GLY A 254 4.37 -7.02 22.00
CA GLY A 254 4.87 -7.37 23.34
C GLY A 254 6.39 -7.28 23.49
N LEU A 255 7.07 -6.57 22.58
CA LEU A 255 8.52 -6.33 22.59
C LEU A 255 8.83 -4.92 23.12
N ARG A 256 10.09 -4.70 23.50
CA ARG A 256 10.59 -3.37 23.86
C ARG A 256 11.21 -2.69 22.63
N MET A 257 11.32 -1.37 22.70
CA MET A 257 12.11 -0.62 21.73
C MET A 257 13.57 -1.14 21.76
N LEU A 258 14.14 -1.33 20.58
CA LEU A 258 15.53 -1.74 20.41
C LEU A 258 16.47 -0.55 20.64
N PRO A 259 17.76 -0.80 20.98
CA PRO A 259 18.74 0.27 21.14
C PRO A 259 18.85 1.14 19.88
N GLU A 260 18.98 2.46 20.07
CA GLU A 260 19.09 3.41 18.96
C GLU A 260 20.31 3.12 18.07
N SER A 261 21.39 2.62 18.66
CA SER A 261 22.60 2.20 17.94
C SER A 261 22.38 1.05 16.95
N ALA A 262 21.21 0.41 16.98
CA ALA A 262 20.84 -0.60 15.99
C ALA A 262 20.27 0.02 14.69
N PHE A 263 19.98 1.30 14.66
CA PHE A 263 19.38 1.99 13.51
C PHE A 263 20.38 2.94 12.86
N SER A 264 20.20 3.15 11.55
CA SER A 264 20.96 4.16 10.83
C SER A 264 20.49 5.57 11.17
N ASP A 265 21.25 6.57 10.73
CA ASP A 265 20.88 7.98 10.71
C ASP A 265 20.37 8.44 9.32
N LYS A 266 20.22 7.50 8.38
CA LYS A 266 19.89 7.81 6.99
C LYS A 266 18.47 8.35 6.85
N THR A 267 18.33 9.33 5.97
CA THR A 267 17.01 9.74 5.49
C THR A 267 16.41 8.68 4.58
N TYR A 268 15.11 8.50 4.66
CA TYR A 268 14.36 7.54 3.86
C TYR A 268 13.27 8.22 3.03
N ALA A 269 12.72 7.51 2.04
CA ALA A 269 11.65 8.02 1.19
C ALA A 269 10.30 7.90 1.92
N THR A 270 10.13 8.68 2.99
CA THR A 270 8.89 8.77 3.77
C THR A 270 8.76 10.18 4.38
N ASP A 271 7.54 10.67 4.56
CA ASP A 271 7.26 11.98 5.15
C ASP A 271 5.79 12.08 5.60
N TRP A 272 5.40 13.22 6.14
CA TRP A 272 4.00 13.62 6.40
C TRP A 272 3.40 14.28 5.16
N LEU A 273 2.17 13.93 4.83
CA LEU A 273 1.51 14.26 3.58
C LEU A 273 0.34 15.22 3.81
N ASP A 274 0.10 16.10 2.85
CA ASP A 274 -1.14 16.84 2.77
C ASP A 274 -2.24 15.95 2.16
N THR A 275 -3.10 15.46 3.02
CA THR A 275 -4.23 14.58 2.66
C THR A 275 -5.59 15.28 2.81
N GLU A 276 -5.61 16.61 3.02
CA GLU A 276 -6.86 17.32 3.26
C GLU A 276 -7.84 17.20 2.09
N ALA A 277 -7.36 17.37 0.86
CA ALA A 277 -8.20 17.27 -0.33
C ALA A 277 -8.80 15.87 -0.52
N SER A 278 -7.98 14.82 -0.37
CA SER A 278 -8.43 13.44 -0.49
C SER A 278 -9.38 13.05 0.64
N GLN A 279 -9.11 13.46 1.88
CA GLN A 279 -10.03 13.20 3.00
C GLN A 279 -11.38 13.90 2.80
N ARG A 280 -11.38 15.15 2.33
CA ARG A 280 -12.61 15.90 2.07
C ARG A 280 -13.47 15.25 0.97
N MET A 281 -12.84 14.71 -0.08
CA MET A 281 -13.54 14.08 -1.21
C MET A 281 -13.94 12.64 -0.90
N LEU A 282 -13.08 11.88 -0.27
CA LEU A 282 -13.23 10.43 -0.11
C LEU A 282 -13.65 10.00 1.29
N TRP A 283 -13.48 10.85 2.29
CA TRP A 283 -13.90 10.62 3.67
C TRP A 283 -13.55 9.21 4.19
N TYR A 284 -12.26 8.85 4.18
CA TYR A 284 -11.77 7.50 4.45
C TYR A 284 -10.98 7.36 5.75
N GLN A 285 -10.40 8.44 6.30
CA GLN A 285 -9.61 8.40 7.52
C GLN A 285 -10.49 8.09 8.73
N ARG A 286 -10.43 6.85 9.21
CA ARG A 286 -11.21 6.32 10.34
C ARG A 286 -10.35 5.84 11.47
N CYS A 287 -9.11 5.43 11.15
CA CYS A 287 -8.17 4.85 12.07
C CYS A 287 -7.05 5.85 12.37
N ASP A 288 -6.67 5.93 13.64
CA ASP A 288 -5.46 6.59 14.07
C ASP A 288 -4.31 5.58 14.26
N PHE A 289 -3.12 6.06 14.63
CA PHE A 289 -1.96 5.20 14.84
C PHE A 289 -2.17 4.21 16.00
N ASP A 290 -2.90 4.60 17.04
CA ASP A 290 -3.21 3.71 18.16
C ASP A 290 -4.14 2.57 17.73
N THR A 291 -5.11 2.82 16.87
CA THR A 291 -5.95 1.80 16.25
C THR A 291 -5.12 0.81 15.45
N ILE A 292 -4.19 1.29 14.60
CA ILE A 292 -3.29 0.44 13.81
C ILE A 292 -2.50 -0.50 14.73
N THR A 293 -1.90 0.04 15.79
CA THR A 293 -1.11 -0.76 16.73
C THR A 293 -1.97 -1.72 17.55
N ALA A 294 -3.19 -1.32 17.93
CA ALA A 294 -4.15 -2.19 18.62
C ALA A 294 -4.57 -3.37 17.74
N ASP A 295 -4.82 -3.13 16.44
CA ASP A 295 -5.20 -4.19 15.50
C ASP A 295 -4.03 -5.16 15.25
N ILE A 296 -2.79 -4.66 15.18
CA ILE A 296 -1.60 -5.51 15.15
C ILE A 296 -1.53 -6.39 16.41
N ALA A 297 -1.73 -5.80 17.59
CA ALA A 297 -1.73 -6.55 18.86
C ALA A 297 -2.85 -7.60 18.91
N ALA A 298 -4.03 -7.30 18.38
CA ALA A 298 -5.16 -8.22 18.34
C ALA A 298 -4.86 -9.50 17.54
N THR A 299 -3.99 -9.42 16.52
CA THR A 299 -3.60 -10.61 15.71
C THR A 299 -2.82 -11.65 16.52
N LEU A 300 -2.18 -11.28 17.62
CA LEU A 300 -1.52 -12.23 18.53
C LEU A 300 -2.50 -13.12 19.29
N GLY A 301 -3.75 -12.67 19.49
CA GLY A 301 -4.75 -13.38 20.28
C GLY A 301 -4.20 -13.77 21.66
N TRP A 302 -4.41 -15.04 22.05
CA TRP A 302 -3.91 -15.56 23.33
C TRP A 302 -2.36 -15.63 23.41
N LYS A 303 -1.66 -15.69 22.26
CA LYS A 303 -0.17 -15.75 22.21
C LYS A 303 0.48 -14.54 22.87
N ARG A 304 -0.22 -13.39 22.93
CA ARG A 304 0.27 -12.18 23.61
C ARG A 304 0.72 -12.44 25.07
N HIS A 305 0.09 -13.39 25.75
CA HIS A 305 0.43 -13.75 27.13
C HIS A 305 1.74 -14.56 27.25
N LEU A 306 2.20 -15.16 26.14
CA LEU A 306 3.47 -15.88 26.06
C LEU A 306 4.64 -15.00 25.60
N MET A 307 4.35 -13.83 25.02
CA MET A 307 5.38 -12.92 24.49
C MET A 307 6.44 -12.52 25.52
N PRO A 308 6.13 -12.26 26.81
CA PRO A 308 7.14 -11.94 27.81
C PRO A 308 8.23 -13.00 27.95
N LEU A 309 7.90 -14.28 27.78
CA LEU A 309 8.84 -15.41 27.87
C LEU A 309 9.77 -15.49 26.66
N SER A 310 9.27 -15.19 25.46
CA SER A 310 10.04 -15.24 24.21
C SER A 310 10.76 -13.93 23.88
N ARG A 311 10.42 -12.83 24.58
CA ARG A 311 10.92 -11.47 24.32
C ARG A 311 12.46 -11.38 24.16
N PRO A 312 13.27 -11.89 25.11
CA PRO A 312 14.73 -11.73 24.98
C PRO A 312 15.31 -12.40 23.72
N PHE A 313 14.71 -13.53 23.32
CA PHE A 313 15.12 -14.26 22.14
C PHE A 313 14.70 -13.53 20.85
N ALA A 314 13.49 -12.98 20.83
CA ALA A 314 12.96 -12.22 19.70
C ALA A 314 13.77 -10.92 19.48
N GLU A 315 13.99 -10.14 20.56
CA GLU A 315 14.79 -8.91 20.51
C GLU A 315 16.23 -9.19 20.05
N ARG A 316 16.85 -10.27 20.57
CA ARG A 316 18.22 -10.66 20.13
C ARG A 316 18.24 -11.13 18.67
N ALA A 317 17.23 -11.85 18.22
CA ALA A 317 17.10 -12.27 16.82
C ALA A 317 16.95 -11.07 15.88
N MET A 318 16.18 -10.06 16.28
CA MET A 318 16.03 -8.82 15.53
C MET A 318 17.33 -8.03 15.46
N LEU A 319 18.05 -7.87 16.58
CA LEU A 319 19.32 -7.15 16.63
C LEU A 319 20.39 -7.77 15.71
N ARG A 320 20.35 -9.08 15.48
CA ARG A 320 21.28 -9.76 14.54
C ARG A 320 21.03 -9.38 13.07
N LEU A 321 19.87 -8.80 12.76
CA LEU A 321 19.55 -8.31 11.41
C LEU A 321 20.06 -6.89 11.17
N SER A 322 20.46 -6.18 12.24
CA SER A 322 20.98 -4.83 12.13
C SER A 322 22.47 -4.85 11.75
N PRO A 323 22.88 -4.23 10.64
CA PRO A 323 24.28 -4.08 10.30
C PRO A 323 25.00 -3.10 11.26
N TYR A 324 24.28 -2.19 11.89
CA TYR A 324 24.82 -1.13 12.75
C TYR A 324 25.11 -1.60 14.17
N TYR A 325 24.35 -2.56 14.69
CA TYR A 325 24.48 -3.03 16.07
C TYR A 325 25.77 -3.82 16.31
N ALA A 326 26.24 -4.58 15.33
CA ALA A 326 27.48 -5.33 15.41
C ALA A 326 28.72 -4.40 15.39
N GLU A 327 28.69 -3.30 14.62
CA GLU A 327 29.74 -2.30 14.56
C GLU A 327 29.90 -1.54 15.88
N ALA A 328 28.77 -1.19 16.54
CA ALA A 328 28.79 -0.53 17.84
C ALA A 328 29.30 -1.42 18.96
N ALA A 329 29.15 -2.75 18.88
CA ALA A 329 29.66 -3.71 19.87
C ALA A 329 31.17 -4.06 19.67
N GLY A 330 31.73 -3.82 18.49
CA GLY A 330 33.11 -4.10 18.15
C GLY A 330 34.07 -2.90 18.32
N GLY A 331 33.54 -1.71 18.63
CA GLY A 331 34.29 -0.45 18.77
C GLY A 331 34.64 -0.07 20.23
N SER A 332 34.55 -0.97 21.19
CA SER A 332 34.89 -0.75 22.62
C SER A 332 36.09 -1.56 23.06
#